data_96b7d164b05a49832bd074ef058be313
#
_entry.id   96b7d164b05a49832bd074ef058be313
#
_cell.length_a   1.000
_cell.length_b   1.000
_cell.length_c   1.000
_cell.angle_alpha   90.00
_cell.angle_beta   90.00
_cell.angle_gamma   90.00
#
_symmetry.space_group_name_H-M   'P 1'
#
loop_
_entity.id
_entity.type
_entity.pdbx_description
1 polymer ?
#
loop_
_entity_poly.entity_id
_entity_poly.type
_entity_poly.pdbx_seq_one_letter_code
_entity_poly.pdbx_strand_id
1 'polypeptide(L)'
;MKNYQINLKKELNSIYPTLEHLQGVNPNGEHISFTNHYMMKDEKPFFGICGEFHYSRYDFHKWEDEIIKMKMAGINIIPTYIIWNHHEEIKGQFRWDGSFNIRYFVELCKKHQVEVILRIGPFVHGEARNGGLPDWLYGEPCNVRSNDERYLFYVKRYYQEIGNQVRGLFYKDGGPIIGVQLDNEYCHAGAPWEMTTGTSNEWINNGSYDTSVEEHHHHIEILKEFAIEAGMIAPIYTGTGWGGAQASPDTVLPLWGGYAFWPWIFYDESIKEHPVTPEFIYRNYRRLLIILNRLMIRLQCLLLAVKWVEG
;
A
#
# COMPACT_ATOMS: atom_id res chain seq x y z
N MET A 1 -4.62 -17.95 41.50
CA MET A 1 -5.04 -17.83 40.09
C MET A 1 -5.84 -16.54 39.93
N LYS A 2 -5.44 -15.64 38.99
CA LYS A 2 -6.25 -14.45 38.69
C LYS A 2 -7.33 -14.86 37.68
N ASN A 3 -8.58 -14.72 38.02
CA ASN A 3 -9.70 -14.95 37.10
C ASN A 3 -9.91 -13.67 36.27
N TYR A 4 -9.84 -13.79 34.95
CA TYR A 4 -10.15 -12.73 34.02
C TYR A 4 -11.52 -12.99 33.43
N GLN A 5 -12.44 -12.05 33.59
CA GLN A 5 -13.77 -12.12 33.00
C GLN A 5 -13.79 -11.22 31.75
N ILE A 6 -13.96 -11.81 30.59
CA ILE A 6 -14.09 -11.09 29.32
C ILE A 6 -15.57 -11.01 28.97
N ASN A 7 -16.12 -9.81 28.99
CA ASN A 7 -17.48 -9.59 28.55
C ASN A 7 -17.49 -9.43 27.02
N LEU A 8 -17.99 -10.43 26.31
CA LEU A 8 -18.14 -10.42 24.85
C LEU A 8 -19.48 -9.82 24.38
N LYS A 9 -20.36 -9.43 25.31
CA LYS A 9 -21.64 -8.78 25.02
C LYS A 9 -21.49 -7.28 24.77
N LYS A 10 -20.56 -6.87 23.93
CA LYS A 10 -20.54 -5.51 23.41
C LYS A 10 -21.47 -5.48 22.21
N GLU A 11 -22.35 -4.47 22.14
CA GLU A 11 -23.19 -4.25 20.96
C GLU A 11 -22.31 -4.32 19.70
N LEU A 12 -22.65 -5.22 18.81
CA LEU A 12 -21.99 -5.31 17.52
C LEU A 12 -22.39 -4.04 16.75
N ASN A 13 -21.42 -3.23 16.41
CA ASN A 13 -21.67 -2.10 15.51
C ASN A 13 -22.28 -2.63 14.22
N SER A 14 -23.23 -1.90 13.67
CA SER A 14 -23.86 -2.25 12.39
C SER A 14 -22.79 -2.40 11.31
N ILE A 15 -22.92 -3.44 10.52
CA ILE A 15 -22.12 -3.66 9.32
C ILE A 15 -22.89 -3.09 8.15
N TYR A 16 -22.26 -2.20 7.38
CA TYR A 16 -22.86 -1.61 6.20
C TYR A 16 -21.81 -1.49 5.06
N PRO A 17 -22.26 -1.55 3.80
CA PRO A 17 -21.38 -1.33 2.65
C PRO A 17 -20.73 0.06 2.69
N THR A 18 -19.51 0.15 2.20
CA THR A 18 -18.77 1.41 2.06
C THR A 18 -17.81 1.34 0.88
N LEU A 19 -17.21 2.46 0.50
CA LEU A 19 -16.22 2.53 -0.59
C LEU A 19 -16.75 1.90 -1.89
N GLU A 20 -18.00 2.18 -2.22
CA GLU A 20 -18.68 1.60 -3.40
C GLU A 20 -17.91 1.86 -4.70
N HIS A 21 -17.19 2.97 -4.79
CA HIS A 21 -16.35 3.31 -5.93
C HIS A 21 -15.08 2.42 -6.08
N LEU A 22 -14.74 1.64 -5.04
CA LEU A 22 -13.61 0.70 -5.05
C LEU A 22 -14.02 -0.76 -5.28
N GLN A 23 -15.31 -1.02 -5.48
CA GLN A 23 -15.81 -2.36 -5.77
C GLN A 23 -15.43 -2.81 -7.18
N GLY A 24 -15.37 -4.13 -7.38
CA GLY A 24 -15.07 -4.69 -8.69
C GLY A 24 -15.59 -6.11 -8.86
N VAL A 25 -15.92 -6.46 -10.09
CA VAL A 25 -16.32 -7.80 -10.50
C VAL A 25 -15.33 -8.32 -11.52
N ASN A 26 -14.90 -9.56 -11.40
CA ASN A 26 -14.06 -10.20 -12.38
C ASN A 26 -14.88 -10.90 -13.47
N PRO A 27 -14.29 -11.39 -14.58
CA PRO A 27 -15.00 -12.06 -15.64
C PRO A 27 -15.74 -13.36 -15.23
N ASN A 28 -15.37 -13.95 -14.08
CA ASN A 28 -16.04 -15.12 -13.53
C ASN A 28 -17.25 -14.75 -12.67
N GLY A 29 -17.53 -13.45 -12.48
CA GLY A 29 -18.61 -12.97 -11.65
C GLY A 29 -18.25 -12.89 -10.14
N GLU A 30 -17.00 -13.16 -9.76
CA GLU A 30 -16.55 -12.98 -8.37
C GLU A 30 -16.44 -11.50 -8.07
N HIS A 31 -16.92 -11.12 -6.88
CA HIS A 31 -17.07 -9.72 -6.49
C HIS A 31 -16.16 -9.35 -5.31
N ILE A 32 -15.44 -8.25 -5.43
CA ILE A 32 -14.74 -7.60 -4.32
C ILE A 32 -15.54 -6.36 -3.90
N SER A 33 -15.83 -6.26 -2.60
CA SER A 33 -16.51 -5.13 -2.00
C SER A 33 -15.96 -4.82 -0.61
N PHE A 34 -16.42 -3.73 -0.02
CA PHE A 34 -15.94 -3.27 1.28
C PHE A 34 -17.12 -2.99 2.21
N THR A 35 -16.94 -3.35 3.46
CA THR A 35 -17.80 -2.90 4.55
C THR A 35 -17.03 -1.91 5.42
N ASN A 36 -17.72 -1.24 6.32
CA ASN A 36 -17.08 -0.40 7.33
C ASN A 36 -16.15 -1.16 8.30
N HIS A 37 -15.91 -2.46 8.09
CA HIS A 37 -15.08 -3.29 8.96
C HIS A 37 -14.04 -4.14 8.24
N TYR A 38 -14.32 -4.59 7.00
CA TYR A 38 -13.45 -5.52 6.28
C TYR A 38 -13.77 -5.56 4.78
N MET A 39 -12.82 -6.05 4.04
CA MET A 39 -13.00 -6.41 2.65
C MET A 39 -13.84 -7.68 2.54
N MET A 40 -14.69 -7.72 1.52
CA MET A 40 -15.50 -8.87 1.16
C MET A 40 -15.01 -9.45 -0.17
N LYS A 41 -15.04 -10.77 -0.28
CA LYS A 41 -14.89 -11.48 -1.55
C LYS A 41 -16.06 -12.46 -1.69
N ASP A 42 -16.87 -12.30 -2.73
CA ASP A 42 -18.08 -13.10 -2.96
C ASP A 42 -19.00 -13.18 -1.73
N GLU A 43 -19.40 -12.02 -1.24
CA GLU A 43 -20.28 -11.87 -0.08
C GLU A 43 -19.74 -12.49 1.23
N LYS A 44 -18.45 -12.87 1.26
CA LYS A 44 -17.79 -13.42 2.45
C LYS A 44 -16.68 -12.50 2.94
N PRO A 45 -16.53 -12.35 4.26
CA PRO A 45 -15.39 -11.62 4.80
C PRO A 45 -14.06 -12.22 4.31
N PHE A 46 -13.23 -11.37 3.70
CA PHE A 46 -11.90 -11.75 3.25
C PHE A 46 -10.86 -11.22 4.24
N PHE A 47 -10.08 -12.12 4.81
CA PHE A 47 -8.99 -11.78 5.70
C PHE A 47 -7.66 -11.85 4.94
N GLY A 48 -7.12 -10.68 4.59
CA GLY A 48 -5.84 -10.56 3.91
C GLY A 48 -4.67 -10.79 4.86
N ILE A 49 -3.86 -11.82 4.58
CA ILE A 49 -2.56 -12.04 5.22
C ILE A 49 -1.51 -11.67 4.18
N CYS A 50 -0.89 -10.50 4.38
CA CYS A 50 0.09 -9.97 3.45
C CYS A 50 1.50 -10.43 3.80
N GLY A 51 2.25 -10.87 2.78
CA GLY A 51 3.69 -11.08 2.85
C GLY A 51 4.35 -10.30 1.71
N GLU A 52 5.15 -9.30 2.06
CA GLU A 52 5.80 -8.48 1.04
C GLU A 52 6.97 -9.22 0.39
N PHE A 53 7.07 -9.12 -0.94
CA PHE A 53 8.14 -9.74 -1.72
C PHE A 53 8.62 -8.79 -2.81
N HIS A 54 9.85 -8.32 -2.71
CA HIS A 54 10.45 -7.40 -3.67
C HIS A 54 11.06 -8.17 -4.85
N TYR A 55 10.25 -8.51 -5.84
CA TYR A 55 10.65 -9.36 -6.96
C TYR A 55 11.96 -8.91 -7.63
N SER A 56 12.14 -7.62 -7.84
CA SER A 56 13.32 -7.07 -8.55
C SER A 56 14.64 -7.16 -7.77
N ARG A 57 14.60 -7.61 -6.50
CA ARG A 57 15.76 -7.85 -5.63
C ARG A 57 16.12 -9.33 -5.47
N TYR A 58 15.37 -10.20 -6.13
CA TYR A 58 15.54 -11.63 -5.98
C TYR A 58 15.67 -12.32 -7.33
N ASP A 59 16.38 -13.46 -7.37
CA ASP A 59 16.59 -14.24 -8.59
C ASP A 59 15.26 -14.79 -9.12
N PHE A 60 14.90 -14.41 -10.35
CA PHE A 60 13.63 -14.79 -10.95
C PHE A 60 13.45 -16.30 -11.14
N HIS A 61 14.52 -17.07 -11.22
CA HIS A 61 14.45 -18.54 -11.28
C HIS A 61 13.92 -19.17 -9.99
N LYS A 62 13.91 -18.41 -8.88
CA LYS A 62 13.48 -18.90 -7.56
C LYS A 62 12.14 -18.30 -7.11
N TRP A 63 11.56 -17.37 -7.88
CA TRP A 63 10.29 -16.72 -7.49
C TRP A 63 9.17 -17.71 -7.23
N GLU A 64 9.02 -18.71 -8.08
CA GLU A 64 7.95 -19.69 -7.94
C GLU A 64 8.05 -20.47 -6.62
N ASP A 65 9.25 -20.91 -6.26
CA ASP A 65 9.50 -21.63 -5.01
C ASP A 65 9.18 -20.76 -3.79
N GLU A 66 9.55 -19.48 -3.82
CA GLU A 66 9.29 -18.57 -2.72
C GLU A 66 7.78 -18.24 -2.60
N ILE A 67 7.09 -18.02 -3.71
CA ILE A 67 5.64 -17.83 -3.71
C ILE A 67 4.91 -19.04 -3.09
N ILE A 68 5.34 -20.25 -3.43
CA ILE A 68 4.80 -21.49 -2.85
C ILE A 68 5.04 -21.53 -1.34
N LYS A 69 6.26 -21.23 -0.87
CA LYS A 69 6.58 -21.17 0.56
C LYS A 69 5.75 -20.14 1.30
N MET A 70 5.59 -18.95 0.73
CA MET A 70 4.75 -17.89 1.29
C MET A 70 3.29 -18.35 1.42
N LYS A 71 2.75 -18.97 0.36
CA LYS A 71 1.39 -19.54 0.40
C LYS A 71 1.24 -20.62 1.46
N MET A 72 2.23 -21.53 1.59
CA MET A 72 2.23 -22.56 2.63
C MET A 72 2.30 -21.98 4.05
N ALA A 73 2.89 -20.79 4.23
CA ALA A 73 2.88 -20.05 5.48
C ALA A 73 1.53 -19.33 5.75
N GLY A 74 0.56 -19.45 4.85
CA GLY A 74 -0.78 -18.84 5.01
C GLY A 74 -0.91 -17.45 4.39
N ILE A 75 0.10 -16.95 3.68
CA ILE A 75 0.03 -15.69 2.94
C ILE A 75 -0.89 -15.87 1.74
N ASN A 76 -1.86 -14.96 1.59
CA ASN A 76 -2.81 -14.97 0.49
C ASN A 76 -2.77 -13.67 -0.36
N ILE A 77 -1.98 -12.67 0.06
CA ILE A 77 -1.71 -11.46 -0.70
C ILE A 77 -0.20 -11.20 -0.69
N ILE A 78 0.38 -10.92 -1.85
CA ILE A 78 1.78 -10.48 -1.98
C ILE A 78 1.80 -9.02 -2.46
N PRO A 79 2.02 -8.05 -1.57
CA PRO A 79 2.42 -6.72 -1.98
C PRO A 79 3.84 -6.75 -2.56
N THR A 80 4.07 -6.00 -3.63
CA THR A 80 5.40 -5.86 -4.23
C THR A 80 5.65 -4.45 -4.74
N TYR A 81 6.83 -3.91 -4.46
CA TYR A 81 7.27 -2.63 -5.01
C TYR A 81 7.71 -2.77 -6.47
N ILE A 82 7.32 -1.81 -7.28
CA ILE A 82 7.94 -1.54 -8.58
C ILE A 82 8.92 -0.39 -8.37
N ILE A 83 10.19 -0.71 -8.23
CA ILE A 83 11.23 0.25 -7.87
C ILE A 83 11.73 0.92 -9.13
N TRP A 84 11.45 2.21 -9.33
CA TRP A 84 11.67 2.91 -10.58
C TRP A 84 13.13 2.86 -11.04
N ASN A 85 14.10 3.10 -10.15
CA ASN A 85 15.53 3.05 -10.51
C ASN A 85 16.03 1.64 -10.93
N HIS A 86 15.30 0.57 -10.62
CA HIS A 86 15.59 -0.76 -11.14
C HIS A 86 15.17 -0.93 -12.60
N HIS A 87 14.13 -0.23 -13.00
CA HIS A 87 13.50 -0.37 -14.32
C HIS A 87 13.98 0.70 -15.31
N GLU A 88 14.41 1.86 -14.85
CA GLU A 88 14.91 2.97 -15.68
C GLU A 88 16.18 3.57 -15.07
N GLU A 89 17.25 2.77 -15.01
CA GLU A 89 18.57 3.23 -14.55
C GLU A 89 19.13 4.32 -15.47
N ILE A 90 18.91 4.18 -16.76
CA ILE A 90 19.27 5.16 -17.79
C ILE A 90 18.00 5.81 -18.32
N LYS A 91 17.94 7.14 -18.30
CA LYS A 91 16.78 7.92 -18.75
C LYS A 91 16.27 7.47 -20.13
N GLY A 92 15.00 7.09 -20.20
CA GLY A 92 14.34 6.63 -21.42
C GLY A 92 14.57 5.17 -21.79
N GLN A 93 15.34 4.43 -21.01
CA GLN A 93 15.64 3.02 -21.27
C GLN A 93 15.01 2.13 -20.18
N PHE A 94 13.80 1.67 -20.43
CA PHE A 94 13.12 0.76 -19.51
C PHE A 94 13.57 -0.68 -19.71
N ARG A 95 13.64 -1.42 -18.60
CA ARG A 95 14.00 -2.85 -18.56
C ARG A 95 12.93 -3.65 -17.82
N TRP A 96 12.40 -4.68 -18.49
CA TRP A 96 11.31 -5.53 -17.99
C TRP A 96 11.58 -7.02 -18.21
N ASP A 97 12.84 -7.43 -18.14
CA ASP A 97 13.29 -8.79 -18.37
C ASP A 97 13.98 -9.41 -17.14
N GLY A 98 14.18 -10.73 -17.11
CA GLY A 98 14.82 -11.43 -15.99
C GLY A 98 14.16 -11.11 -14.65
N SER A 99 14.96 -10.72 -13.65
CA SER A 99 14.46 -10.32 -12.33
C SER A 99 13.66 -9.00 -12.32
N PHE A 100 13.51 -8.33 -13.46
CA PHE A 100 12.69 -7.12 -13.60
C PHE A 100 11.35 -7.39 -14.32
N ASN A 101 11.04 -8.64 -14.64
CA ASN A 101 9.82 -9.00 -15.36
C ASN A 101 8.61 -9.09 -14.39
N ILE A 102 8.01 -7.94 -14.11
CA ILE A 102 6.81 -7.86 -13.24
C ILE A 102 5.65 -8.69 -13.77
N ARG A 103 5.46 -8.75 -15.11
CA ARG A 103 4.39 -9.56 -15.70
C ARG A 103 4.53 -11.02 -15.30
N TYR A 104 5.71 -11.60 -15.51
CA TYR A 104 5.97 -13.00 -15.17
C TYR A 104 5.80 -13.27 -13.67
N PHE A 105 6.26 -12.34 -12.82
CA PHE A 105 6.04 -12.45 -11.37
C PHE A 105 4.55 -12.51 -10.99
N VAL A 106 3.74 -11.61 -11.55
CA VAL A 106 2.30 -11.57 -11.31
C VAL A 106 1.60 -12.82 -11.88
N GLU A 107 2.03 -13.31 -13.03
CA GLU A 107 1.50 -14.56 -13.63
C GLU A 107 1.82 -15.79 -12.75
N LEU A 108 2.98 -15.84 -12.09
CA LEU A 108 3.29 -16.87 -11.10
C LEU A 108 2.37 -16.75 -9.88
N CYS A 109 2.12 -15.56 -9.36
CA CYS A 109 1.17 -15.35 -8.28
C CYS A 109 -0.24 -15.85 -8.67
N LYS A 110 -0.69 -15.54 -9.90
CA LYS A 110 -1.96 -16.04 -10.43
C LYS A 110 -1.98 -17.57 -10.49
N LYS A 111 -0.94 -18.19 -11.01
CA LYS A 111 -0.78 -19.66 -11.10
C LYS A 111 -0.97 -20.33 -9.75
N HIS A 112 -0.44 -19.70 -8.69
CA HIS A 112 -0.53 -20.20 -7.32
C HIS A 112 -1.70 -19.65 -6.52
N GLN A 113 -2.63 -18.91 -7.15
CA GLN A 113 -3.81 -18.35 -6.49
C GLN A 113 -3.46 -17.49 -5.27
N VAL A 114 -2.50 -16.59 -5.44
CA VAL A 114 -2.11 -15.57 -4.49
C VAL A 114 -2.44 -14.22 -5.10
N GLU A 115 -3.16 -13.39 -4.36
CA GLU A 115 -3.51 -12.05 -4.82
C GLU A 115 -2.28 -11.13 -4.76
N VAL A 116 -2.29 -10.07 -5.55
CA VAL A 116 -1.16 -9.14 -5.66
C VAL A 116 -1.63 -7.71 -5.38
N ILE A 117 -0.83 -6.96 -4.67
CA ILE A 117 -0.93 -5.51 -4.56
C ILE A 117 0.31 -4.89 -5.19
N LEU A 118 0.12 -4.05 -6.20
CA LEU A 118 1.22 -3.32 -6.82
C LEU A 118 1.49 -2.02 -6.05
N ARG A 119 2.70 -1.87 -5.55
CA ARG A 119 3.17 -0.64 -4.90
C ARG A 119 4.01 0.13 -5.94
N ILE A 120 3.33 1.02 -6.69
CA ILE A 120 3.88 1.60 -7.93
C ILE A 120 4.74 2.86 -7.69
N GLY A 121 4.90 3.28 -6.46
CA GLY A 121 5.61 4.51 -6.16
C GLY A 121 4.87 5.77 -6.65
N PRO A 122 5.59 6.77 -7.19
CA PRO A 122 6.96 6.77 -7.71
C PRO A 122 8.08 6.65 -6.65
N PHE A 123 7.87 7.18 -5.44
CA PHE A 123 8.74 6.97 -4.31
C PHE A 123 8.26 5.74 -3.54
N VAL A 124 9.13 4.80 -3.29
CA VAL A 124 8.78 3.52 -2.64
C VAL A 124 9.38 3.37 -1.25
N HIS A 125 10.31 4.25 -0.86
CA HIS A 125 11.13 4.10 0.35
C HIS A 125 11.89 2.76 0.31
N GLY A 126 11.35 1.70 0.87
CA GLY A 126 11.72 0.29 0.70
C GLY A 126 13.22 -0.01 0.87
N GLU A 127 13.95 0.79 1.64
CA GLU A 127 15.42 0.77 1.76
C GLU A 127 16.12 0.78 0.39
N ALA A 128 15.45 1.39 -0.61
CA ALA A 128 16.02 1.61 -1.94
C ALA A 128 16.77 2.93 -2.00
N ARG A 129 17.87 2.95 -2.78
CA ARG A 129 18.60 4.19 -3.07
C ARG A 129 17.65 5.25 -3.62
N ASN A 130 17.74 6.48 -3.09
CA ASN A 130 16.85 7.59 -3.42
C ASN A 130 15.35 7.28 -3.22
N GLY A 131 15.00 6.34 -2.33
CA GLY A 131 13.63 5.89 -2.18
C GLY A 131 13.05 5.24 -3.44
N GLY A 132 13.91 4.74 -4.33
CA GLY A 132 13.55 4.11 -5.60
C GLY A 132 13.50 5.05 -6.79
N LEU A 133 13.67 6.37 -6.59
CA LEU A 133 13.74 7.32 -7.70
C LEU A 133 15.06 7.17 -8.47
N PRO A 134 15.05 7.27 -9.83
CA PRO A 134 16.27 7.16 -10.63
C PRO A 134 17.25 8.31 -10.38
N ASP A 135 18.54 8.02 -10.42
CA ASP A 135 19.58 9.01 -10.21
C ASP A 135 19.54 10.16 -11.22
N TRP A 136 19.24 9.83 -12.47
CA TRP A 136 19.14 10.84 -13.53
C TRP A 136 18.06 11.89 -13.25
N LEU A 137 17.03 11.54 -12.48
CA LEU A 137 15.95 12.46 -12.12
C LEU A 137 16.45 13.62 -11.25
N TYR A 138 17.45 13.38 -10.40
CA TYR A 138 18.09 14.43 -9.59
C TYR A 138 18.99 15.36 -10.41
N GLY A 139 19.32 14.99 -11.64
CA GLY A 139 19.98 15.87 -12.63
C GLY A 139 19.01 16.74 -13.43
N GLU A 140 17.70 16.51 -13.29
CA GLU A 140 16.69 17.32 -13.96
C GLU A 140 16.31 18.54 -13.11
N PRO A 141 16.01 19.68 -13.74
CA PRO A 141 15.57 20.87 -13.03
C PRO A 141 14.10 20.76 -12.63
N CYS A 142 13.81 19.86 -11.69
CA CYS A 142 12.49 19.63 -11.14
C CYS A 142 12.57 19.25 -9.66
N ASN A 143 11.48 19.52 -8.94
CA ASN A 143 11.32 19.10 -7.57
C ASN A 143 10.65 17.73 -7.55
N VAL A 144 11.36 16.71 -7.03
CA VAL A 144 10.80 15.35 -6.90
C VAL A 144 9.74 15.29 -5.82
N ARG A 145 8.83 14.32 -5.91
CA ARG A 145 7.69 14.12 -5.00
C ARG A 145 6.84 15.39 -4.81
N SER A 146 6.65 16.16 -5.89
CA SER A 146 5.94 17.43 -5.87
C SER A 146 4.98 17.56 -7.06
N ASN A 147 4.24 18.67 -7.11
CA ASN A 147 3.39 19.03 -8.26
C ASN A 147 4.17 19.74 -9.38
N ASP A 148 5.49 19.66 -9.36
CA ASP A 148 6.34 20.16 -10.46
C ASP A 148 5.96 19.44 -11.76
N GLU A 149 5.59 20.21 -12.79
CA GLU A 149 5.10 19.68 -14.08
C GLU A 149 6.09 18.74 -14.76
N ARG A 150 7.40 19.01 -14.62
CA ARG A 150 8.44 18.17 -15.22
C ARG A 150 8.58 16.85 -14.49
N TYR A 151 8.50 16.87 -13.16
CA TYR A 151 8.46 15.66 -12.36
C TYR A 151 7.24 14.81 -12.71
N LEU A 152 6.07 15.42 -12.74
CA LEU A 152 4.81 14.76 -13.08
C LEU A 152 4.82 14.19 -14.50
N PHE A 153 5.47 14.87 -15.46
CA PHE A 153 5.68 14.32 -16.81
C PHE A 153 6.43 12.98 -16.79
N TYR A 154 7.50 12.88 -16.00
CA TYR A 154 8.27 11.64 -15.89
C TYR A 154 7.50 10.55 -15.14
N VAL A 155 6.77 10.92 -14.10
CA VAL A 155 5.91 9.98 -13.35
C VAL A 155 4.83 9.39 -14.25
N LYS A 156 4.14 10.24 -15.03
CA LYS A 156 3.10 9.80 -15.97
C LYS A 156 3.65 8.77 -16.97
N ARG A 157 4.83 9.03 -17.53
CA ARG A 157 5.53 8.11 -18.42
C ARG A 157 5.86 6.79 -17.73
N TYR A 158 6.38 6.83 -16.51
CA TYR A 158 6.71 5.65 -15.72
C TYR A 158 5.46 4.80 -15.42
N TYR A 159 4.37 5.43 -15.02
CA TYR A 159 3.11 4.72 -14.78
C TYR A 159 2.54 4.10 -16.07
N GLN A 160 2.69 4.78 -17.20
CA GLN A 160 2.28 4.22 -18.50
C GLN A 160 3.07 2.95 -18.84
N GLU A 161 4.37 2.92 -18.55
CA GLU A 161 5.20 1.73 -18.73
C GLU A 161 4.75 0.58 -17.83
N ILE A 162 4.50 0.85 -16.54
CA ILE A 162 3.94 -0.15 -15.62
C ILE A 162 2.61 -0.69 -16.15
N GLY A 163 1.67 0.19 -16.51
CA GLY A 163 0.36 -0.18 -17.03
C GLY A 163 0.45 -1.11 -18.25
N ASN A 164 1.40 -0.83 -19.14
CA ASN A 164 1.68 -1.67 -20.31
C ASN A 164 2.12 -3.09 -19.90
N GLN A 165 3.00 -3.20 -18.89
CA GLN A 165 3.51 -4.50 -18.43
C GLN A 165 2.42 -5.35 -17.76
N VAL A 166 1.53 -4.75 -16.98
CA VAL A 166 0.53 -5.47 -16.18
C VAL A 166 -0.87 -5.51 -16.82
N ARG A 167 -0.98 -5.10 -18.08
CA ARG A 167 -2.26 -5.10 -18.81
C ARG A 167 -2.90 -6.48 -18.82
N GLY A 168 -4.19 -6.54 -18.45
CA GLY A 168 -4.97 -7.78 -18.39
C GLY A 168 -4.69 -8.64 -17.14
N LEU A 169 -3.91 -8.15 -16.18
CA LEU A 169 -3.62 -8.86 -14.93
C LEU A 169 -4.36 -8.30 -13.71
N PHE A 170 -5.22 -7.31 -13.91
CA PHE A 170 -6.07 -6.79 -12.85
C PHE A 170 -7.24 -7.73 -12.57
N TYR A 171 -7.79 -7.64 -11.36
CA TYR A 171 -8.93 -8.46 -10.94
C TYR A 171 -10.12 -8.36 -11.90
N LYS A 172 -10.44 -7.16 -12.35
CA LYS A 172 -11.49 -6.92 -13.37
C LYS A 172 -11.27 -7.69 -14.68
N ASP A 173 -10.03 -8.09 -14.98
CA ASP A 173 -9.66 -8.85 -16.18
C ASP A 173 -9.42 -10.36 -15.86
N GLY A 174 -9.73 -10.78 -14.64
CA GLY A 174 -9.47 -12.14 -14.15
C GLY A 174 -8.02 -12.39 -13.72
N GLY A 175 -7.26 -11.33 -13.50
CA GLY A 175 -5.90 -11.38 -12.93
C GLY A 175 -5.89 -11.32 -11.40
N PRO A 176 -4.72 -11.46 -10.77
CA PRO A 176 -4.60 -11.48 -9.32
C PRO A 176 -4.38 -10.10 -8.71
N ILE A 177 -4.27 -9.02 -9.50
CA ILE A 177 -4.00 -7.68 -8.97
C ILE A 177 -5.30 -7.10 -8.41
N ILE A 178 -5.36 -6.99 -7.08
CA ILE A 178 -6.51 -6.51 -6.30
C ILE A 178 -6.32 -5.11 -5.70
N GLY A 179 -5.18 -4.50 -5.87
CA GLY A 179 -4.91 -3.16 -5.34
C GLY A 179 -3.67 -2.50 -5.92
N VAL A 180 -3.66 -1.18 -5.86
CA VAL A 180 -2.53 -0.33 -6.29
C VAL A 180 -2.22 0.68 -5.19
N GLN A 181 -0.97 0.71 -4.72
CA GLN A 181 -0.50 1.74 -3.80
C GLN A 181 0.23 2.84 -4.56
N LEU A 182 -0.17 4.07 -4.28
CA LEU A 182 0.52 5.29 -4.74
C LEU A 182 1.50 5.76 -3.69
N ASP A 183 2.71 6.08 -4.10
CA ASP A 183 3.78 6.60 -3.24
C ASP A 183 3.99 5.73 -1.98
N ASN A 184 4.81 6.15 -1.05
CA ASN A 184 4.97 5.49 0.23
C ASN A 184 5.28 6.51 1.31
N GLU A 185 4.51 6.48 2.40
CA GLU A 185 4.65 7.44 3.50
C GLU A 185 4.72 8.89 2.99
N TYR A 186 3.83 9.22 2.07
CA TYR A 186 3.89 10.45 1.29
C TYR A 186 3.91 11.71 2.14
N CYS A 187 3.15 11.72 3.23
CA CYS A 187 3.10 12.86 4.14
C CYS A 187 4.24 12.86 5.16
N HIS A 188 5.19 11.96 5.06
CA HIS A 188 6.19 11.74 6.08
C HIS A 188 7.60 11.66 5.51
N ALA A 189 7.94 10.75 4.70
CA ALA A 189 9.31 10.39 4.32
C ALA A 189 9.96 11.36 3.31
N GLY A 190 10.21 12.60 3.71
CA GLY A 190 10.96 13.59 2.92
C GLY A 190 10.20 14.16 1.73
N ALA A 191 8.87 14.16 1.75
CA ALA A 191 8.08 14.91 0.79
C ALA A 191 8.24 16.42 1.03
N PRO A 192 8.17 17.27 0.01
CA PRO A 192 8.29 18.72 0.17
C PRO A 192 7.28 19.32 1.15
N TRP A 193 6.13 18.71 1.28
CA TRP A 193 5.02 19.09 2.18
C TRP A 193 4.77 18.04 3.25
N GLU A 194 5.82 17.45 3.77
CA GLU A 194 5.70 16.50 4.88
C GLU A 194 4.97 17.11 6.06
N MET A 195 3.84 16.53 6.41
CA MET A 195 2.94 16.99 7.47
C MET A 195 2.83 15.94 8.55
N THR A 196 3.17 16.30 9.77
CA THR A 196 3.00 15.44 10.95
C THR A 196 2.38 16.24 12.09
N THR A 197 1.76 15.57 13.04
CA THR A 197 1.38 16.22 14.29
C THR A 197 2.59 16.33 15.20
N GLY A 198 2.74 17.51 15.79
CA GLY A 198 3.67 17.71 16.87
C GLY A 198 3.11 17.22 18.22
N THR A 199 3.87 17.43 19.27
CA THR A 199 3.45 17.14 20.66
C THR A 199 2.32 18.03 21.16
N SER A 200 1.99 19.11 20.44
CA SER A 200 0.96 20.09 20.75
C SER A 200 -0.39 19.83 20.07
N ASN A 201 -0.56 18.71 19.39
CA ASN A 201 -1.72 18.40 18.56
C ASN A 201 -1.93 19.35 17.36
N GLU A 202 -0.89 20.03 16.95
CA GLU A 202 -0.90 20.87 15.76
C GLU A 202 -0.21 20.17 14.60
N TRP A 203 -0.73 20.38 13.39
CA TRP A 203 -0.08 19.94 12.18
C TRP A 203 1.17 20.77 11.94
N ILE A 204 2.31 20.10 11.80
CA ILE A 204 3.59 20.74 11.53
C ILE A 204 4.01 20.33 10.11
N ASN A 205 4.26 21.32 9.27
CA ASN A 205 4.90 21.08 7.98
C ASN A 205 6.41 20.95 8.19
N ASN A 206 6.93 19.75 7.99
CA ASN A 206 8.36 19.44 8.08
C ASN A 206 9.02 19.38 6.69
N GLY A 207 8.26 19.63 5.64
CA GLY A 207 8.75 19.64 4.28
C GLY A 207 9.59 20.87 3.93
N SER A 208 10.17 20.85 2.75
CA SER A 208 11.01 21.94 2.23
C SER A 208 10.20 23.14 1.74
N TYR A 209 8.89 22.99 1.58
CA TYR A 209 7.96 23.99 1.05
C TYR A 209 6.84 24.26 2.05
N ASP A 210 6.42 25.52 2.08
CA ASP A 210 5.22 25.93 2.80
C ASP A 210 3.99 25.65 1.91
N THR A 211 3.46 24.44 2.06
CA THR A 211 2.35 23.95 1.24
C THR A 211 1.12 23.64 2.08
N SER A 212 -0.04 23.73 1.48
CA SER A 212 -1.31 23.42 2.12
C SER A 212 -1.62 21.92 2.09
N VAL A 213 -2.57 21.50 2.94
CA VAL A 213 -3.14 20.14 2.90
C VAL A 213 -3.82 19.86 1.56
N GLU A 214 -4.42 20.88 0.95
CA GLU A 214 -5.06 20.81 -0.36
C GLU A 214 -4.05 20.45 -1.47
N GLU A 215 -2.87 21.06 -1.49
CA GLU A 215 -1.82 20.71 -2.47
C GLU A 215 -1.30 19.29 -2.28
N HIS A 216 -1.21 18.87 -1.04
CA HIS A 216 -0.85 17.51 -0.68
C HIS A 216 -1.88 16.49 -1.20
N HIS A 217 -3.16 16.73 -0.95
CA HIS A 217 -4.23 15.91 -1.47
C HIS A 217 -4.25 15.94 -3.01
N HIS A 218 -4.05 17.11 -3.60
CA HIS A 218 -3.99 17.27 -5.05
C HIS A 218 -2.89 16.43 -5.71
N HIS A 219 -1.71 16.32 -5.09
CA HIS A 219 -0.66 15.45 -5.61
C HIS A 219 -1.10 13.98 -5.69
N ILE A 220 -1.69 13.47 -4.62
CA ILE A 220 -2.18 12.09 -4.58
C ILE A 220 -3.29 11.87 -5.63
N GLU A 221 -4.18 12.86 -5.83
CA GLU A 221 -5.20 12.79 -6.89
C GLU A 221 -4.57 12.74 -8.29
N ILE A 222 -3.55 13.54 -8.57
CA ILE A 222 -2.82 13.50 -9.84
C ILE A 222 -2.19 12.12 -10.06
N LEU A 223 -1.53 11.56 -9.05
CA LEU A 223 -0.95 10.22 -9.15
C LEU A 223 -2.02 9.16 -9.43
N LYS A 224 -3.18 9.27 -8.78
CA LYS A 224 -4.32 8.39 -9.02
C LYS A 224 -4.83 8.50 -10.46
N GLU A 225 -5.00 9.71 -10.96
CA GLU A 225 -5.42 9.94 -12.34
C GLU A 225 -4.45 9.30 -13.33
N PHE A 226 -3.15 9.49 -13.13
CA PHE A 226 -2.13 8.86 -13.98
C PHE A 226 -2.16 7.32 -13.93
N ALA A 227 -2.41 6.75 -12.76
CA ALA A 227 -2.55 5.30 -12.63
C ALA A 227 -3.78 4.78 -13.40
N ILE A 228 -4.92 5.48 -13.29
CA ILE A 228 -6.15 5.14 -14.01
C ILE A 228 -5.95 5.29 -15.52
N GLU A 229 -5.36 6.40 -15.99
CA GLU A 229 -5.06 6.63 -17.41
C GLU A 229 -4.11 5.56 -17.97
N ALA A 230 -3.18 5.06 -17.18
CA ALA A 230 -2.31 3.95 -17.53
C ALA A 230 -3.02 2.58 -17.52
N GLY A 231 -4.32 2.53 -17.21
CA GLY A 231 -5.13 1.31 -17.19
C GLY A 231 -5.02 0.50 -15.91
N MET A 232 -4.41 1.04 -14.86
CA MET A 232 -4.27 0.38 -13.56
C MET A 232 -5.54 0.57 -12.73
N ILE A 233 -6.61 -0.16 -13.10
CA ILE A 233 -7.93 -0.05 -12.49
C ILE A 233 -8.11 -1.13 -11.43
N ALA A 234 -7.94 -0.74 -10.18
CA ALA A 234 -8.13 -1.52 -8.97
C ALA A 234 -8.40 -0.56 -7.81
N PRO A 235 -8.78 -1.03 -6.62
CA PRO A 235 -8.75 -0.22 -5.41
C PRO A 235 -7.40 0.49 -5.25
N ILE A 236 -7.43 1.83 -5.17
CA ILE A 236 -6.23 2.65 -5.06
C ILE A 236 -6.10 3.13 -3.62
N TYR A 237 -4.92 2.98 -3.05
CA TYR A 237 -4.62 3.41 -1.70
C TYR A 237 -3.25 4.08 -1.60
N THR A 238 -3.02 4.78 -0.51
CA THR A 238 -1.70 5.27 -0.11
C THR A 238 -1.44 4.93 1.35
N GLY A 239 -0.21 4.56 1.67
CA GLY A 239 0.21 4.33 3.04
C GLY A 239 0.56 5.66 3.69
N THR A 240 -0.04 5.95 4.82
CA THR A 240 0.41 7.05 5.68
C THR A 240 1.63 6.58 6.47
N GLY A 241 2.49 7.52 6.82
CA GLY A 241 3.63 7.22 7.65
C GLY A 241 3.25 6.97 9.10
N TRP A 242 4.25 6.95 9.89
CA TRP A 242 4.24 6.78 11.32
C TRP A 242 3.33 7.79 12.05
N GLY A 243 2.59 7.30 13.02
CA GLY A 243 1.58 7.96 13.84
C GLY A 243 1.54 9.48 13.81
N GLY A 244 0.48 10.05 13.36
CA GLY A 244 0.30 11.49 13.21
C GLY A 244 0.51 12.04 11.79
N ALA A 245 0.86 11.21 10.82
CA ALA A 245 0.94 11.64 9.43
C ALA A 245 -0.46 11.98 8.86
N GLN A 246 -0.50 12.96 7.98
CA GLN A 246 -1.72 13.41 7.32
C GLN A 246 -2.41 12.26 6.58
N ALA A 247 -3.72 12.17 6.71
CA ALA A 247 -4.52 11.23 5.94
C ALA A 247 -4.56 11.63 4.45
N SER A 248 -4.77 10.61 3.61
CA SER A 248 -4.96 10.81 2.17
C SER A 248 -6.33 11.43 1.86
N PRO A 249 -6.54 11.95 0.63
CA PRO A 249 -7.84 12.42 0.19
C PRO A 249 -8.91 11.32 0.23
N ASP A 250 -10.17 11.68 0.37
CA ASP A 250 -11.31 10.76 0.51
C ASP A 250 -11.49 9.81 -0.69
N THR A 251 -10.94 10.15 -1.84
CA THR A 251 -11.05 9.35 -3.07
C THR A 251 -10.01 8.25 -3.17
N VAL A 252 -9.09 8.18 -2.22
CA VAL A 252 -8.05 7.17 -2.10
C VAL A 252 -8.17 6.49 -0.74
N LEU A 253 -8.10 5.17 -0.70
CA LEU A 253 -8.16 4.41 0.55
C LEU A 253 -6.90 4.69 1.39
N PRO A 254 -7.02 5.35 2.56
CA PRO A 254 -5.87 5.57 3.41
C PRO A 254 -5.54 4.30 4.20
N LEU A 255 -4.26 3.93 4.22
CA LEU A 255 -3.74 2.87 5.09
C LEU A 255 -2.78 3.47 6.11
N TRP A 256 -2.97 3.12 7.36
CA TRP A 256 -2.09 3.52 8.44
C TRP A 256 -0.96 2.52 8.62
N GLY A 257 0.27 3.03 8.59
CA GLY A 257 1.44 2.29 9.03
C GLY A 257 1.48 2.20 10.55
N GLY A 258 1.72 1.00 11.08
CA GLY A 258 1.90 0.79 12.52
C GLY A 258 2.90 -0.33 12.76
N TYR A 259 3.87 -0.08 13.62
CA TYR A 259 4.84 -1.09 14.02
C TYR A 259 4.33 -1.88 15.22
N ALA A 260 4.57 -3.18 15.24
CA ALA A 260 4.01 -4.13 16.21
C ALA A 260 4.31 -3.83 17.69
N PHE A 261 5.31 -3.00 18.00
CA PHE A 261 5.72 -2.73 19.39
C PHE A 261 4.75 -1.87 20.18
N TRP A 262 3.98 -0.98 19.49
CA TRP A 262 3.15 0.04 20.14
C TRP A 262 1.77 0.20 19.51
N PRO A 263 1.07 -0.87 19.13
CA PRO A 263 -0.18 -0.74 18.39
C PRO A 263 -1.27 0.02 19.16
N TRP A 264 -1.25 0.01 20.50
CA TRP A 264 -2.21 0.72 21.34
C TRP A 264 -1.90 2.22 21.48
N ILE A 265 -0.63 2.63 21.41
CA ILE A 265 -0.23 4.04 21.50
C ILE A 265 -0.71 4.79 20.26
N PHE A 266 -0.46 4.26 19.09
CA PHE A 266 -0.93 4.84 17.82
C PHE A 266 -2.44 4.95 17.76
N TYR A 267 -3.12 3.98 18.35
CA TYR A 267 -4.56 3.98 18.40
C TYR A 267 -5.12 5.14 19.22
N ASP A 268 -4.65 5.34 20.44
CA ASP A 268 -5.23 6.32 21.35
C ASP A 268 -4.85 7.75 21.00
N GLU A 269 -3.65 7.99 20.52
CA GLU A 269 -3.13 9.32 20.19
C GLU A 269 -3.61 9.78 18.81
N SER A 270 -3.40 8.98 17.77
CA SER A 270 -3.75 9.38 16.41
C SER A 270 -5.23 9.61 16.21
N ILE A 271 -6.10 8.91 16.94
CA ILE A 271 -7.54 9.06 16.83
C ILE A 271 -8.09 10.32 17.48
N LYS A 272 -7.55 10.71 18.60
CA LYS A 272 -7.95 11.94 19.28
C LYS A 272 -7.52 13.18 18.52
N GLU A 273 -6.45 13.06 17.77
CA GLU A 273 -5.75 14.17 17.13
C GLU A 273 -6.14 14.36 15.66
N HIS A 274 -6.71 13.34 14.99
CA HIS A 274 -7.01 13.38 13.56
C HIS A 274 -8.47 13.08 13.25
N PRO A 275 -9.35 14.07 13.38
CA PRO A 275 -10.77 13.90 13.07
C PRO A 275 -11.04 13.62 11.58
N VAL A 276 -10.05 13.81 10.71
CA VAL A 276 -10.16 13.62 9.25
C VAL A 276 -9.94 12.18 8.83
N THR A 277 -9.48 11.32 9.74
CA THR A 277 -9.34 9.89 9.42
C THR A 277 -10.73 9.27 9.22
N PRO A 278 -11.03 8.67 8.07
CA PRO A 278 -12.31 8.03 7.84
C PRO A 278 -12.67 7.06 8.96
N GLU A 279 -13.89 7.16 9.48
CA GLU A 279 -14.38 6.33 10.61
C GLU A 279 -14.19 4.83 10.35
N PHE A 280 -14.14 4.44 9.08
CA PHE A 280 -13.85 3.11 8.58
C PHE A 280 -12.47 2.59 9.03
N ILE A 281 -11.40 3.35 8.84
CA ILE A 281 -10.04 2.93 9.22
C ILE A 281 -9.90 2.87 10.72
N TYR A 282 -10.45 3.86 11.39
CA TYR A 282 -10.52 3.98 12.81
C TYR A 282 -11.14 2.73 13.50
N ARG A 283 -12.30 2.28 13.03
CA ARG A 283 -13.01 1.16 13.63
C ARG A 283 -12.39 -0.19 13.30
N ASN A 284 -11.83 -0.33 12.10
CA ASN A 284 -11.19 -1.56 11.68
C ASN A 284 -9.82 -1.76 12.33
N TYR A 285 -9.04 -0.72 12.44
CA TYR A 285 -7.75 -0.76 13.12
C TYR A 285 -7.91 -1.21 14.57
N ARG A 286 -8.91 -0.68 15.29
CA ARG A 286 -9.21 -1.08 16.67
C ARG A 286 -9.54 -2.57 16.82
N ARG A 287 -10.27 -3.14 15.86
CA ARG A 287 -10.66 -4.56 15.90
C ARG A 287 -9.56 -5.49 15.42
N LEU A 288 -8.87 -5.12 14.36
CA LEU A 288 -7.70 -5.84 13.87
C LEU A 288 -6.63 -5.91 14.97
N LEU A 289 -6.41 -4.84 15.71
CA LEU A 289 -5.48 -4.79 16.82
C LEU A 289 -5.88 -5.70 17.98
N ILE A 290 -7.18 -5.77 18.31
CA ILE A 290 -7.68 -6.67 19.37
C ILE A 290 -7.54 -8.14 18.93
N ILE A 291 -7.78 -8.44 17.67
CA ILE A 291 -7.60 -9.78 17.10
C ILE A 291 -6.11 -10.12 16.99
N LEU A 292 -5.30 -9.21 16.51
CA LEU A 292 -3.84 -9.38 16.40
C LEU A 292 -3.19 -9.48 17.78
N ASN A 293 -3.59 -8.71 18.79
CA ASN A 293 -3.06 -8.88 20.15
C ASN A 293 -3.42 -10.25 20.77
N ARG A 294 -4.52 -10.86 20.37
CA ARG A 294 -4.87 -12.23 20.80
C ARG A 294 -4.15 -13.31 19.97
N LEU A 295 -3.86 -13.04 18.70
CA LEU A 295 -3.10 -13.91 17.80
C LEU A 295 -1.59 -13.67 17.93
N MET A 296 -1.13 -12.46 18.29
CA MET A 296 0.28 -12.08 18.35
C MET A 296 1.08 -12.84 19.40
N ILE A 297 0.48 -13.35 20.46
CA ILE A 297 1.17 -14.29 21.38
C ILE A 297 1.56 -15.58 20.65
N ARG A 298 0.91 -15.90 19.52
CA ARG A 298 1.25 -17.04 18.65
C ARG A 298 1.92 -16.63 17.32
N LEU A 299 1.77 -15.38 16.86
CA LEU A 299 2.27 -14.87 15.58
C LEU A 299 3.61 -14.11 15.70
N GLN A 300 4.09 -13.77 16.88
CA GLN A 300 5.46 -13.27 17.07
C GLN A 300 6.52 -14.20 16.46
N CYS A 301 6.24 -15.49 16.39
CA CYS A 301 7.10 -16.45 15.71
C CYS A 301 7.02 -16.41 14.18
N LEU A 302 5.92 -15.93 13.59
CA LEU A 302 5.75 -15.86 12.13
C LEU A 302 6.25 -14.54 11.52
N LEU A 303 6.08 -13.42 12.21
CA LEU A 303 6.62 -12.12 11.74
C LEU A 303 8.15 -12.04 11.80
N LEU A 304 8.79 -12.80 12.69
CA LEU A 304 10.25 -12.99 12.69
C LEU A 304 10.73 -13.81 11.48
N ALA A 305 9.90 -14.69 10.90
CA ALA A 305 10.25 -15.47 9.72
C ALA A 305 10.25 -14.62 8.44
N VAL A 306 9.43 -13.57 8.34
CA VAL A 306 9.35 -12.70 7.15
C VAL A 306 10.55 -11.75 7.03
N LYS A 307 11.18 -11.36 8.13
CA LYS A 307 12.44 -10.58 8.11
C LYS A 307 13.69 -11.38 7.69
N TRP A 308 13.58 -12.71 7.57
CA TRP A 308 14.72 -13.58 7.27
C TRP A 308 15.00 -13.75 5.77
N VAL A 309 14.18 -13.17 4.91
CA VAL A 309 14.36 -13.25 3.44
C VAL A 309 15.10 -12.01 2.89
N GLU A 310 15.50 -11.07 3.75
CA GLU A 310 16.29 -9.87 3.40
C GLU A 310 17.82 -10.04 3.62
N GLY A 311 18.30 -11.24 3.87
CA GLY A 311 19.73 -11.54 4.08
C GLY A 311 20.40 -12.21 2.89
#